data_7146f2de02916b7025a774a1d5e08089
#
_entry.id   7146f2de02916b7025a774a1d5e08089
#
_cell.length_a   1.000
_cell.length_b   1.000
_cell.length_c   1.000
_cell.angle_alpha   90.00
_cell.angle_beta   90.00
_cell.angle_gamma   90.00
#
_symmetry.space_group_name_H-M   'P 1'
#
loop_
_entity.id
_entity.type
_entity.pdbx_description
1 polymer ?
#
loop_
_entity_poly.entity_id
_entity_poly.type
_entity_poly.pdbx_seq_one_letter_code
_entity_poly.pdbx_strand_id
1 'polypeptide(L)'
;TDSHVVSPIFFAGGDIGGLSIHGTVNDVAVCGATPLYISSGCILEEGFPLSDLKRIVESMAAAAKEAGVKIVTGDTKVVERGKADGIYINTCGVGVLPEGVRLSGANCRPGDVIAISGDIGDHGVAVMSQRVNLGFETGVVSDSASLNRLTEKLVAEIPSLRCMRDPTRGGLGTTLNEIAKQSSVGMVLEEDKIPVKESVEAACEFLGLDPLYVANEGKVIAICAPEDAEKMLQIMRDD
;
A
#
# COMPACT_ATOMS: atom_id res chain seq x y z
N THR A 1 7.25 -4.02 10.10
CA THR A 1 7.36 -5.40 9.53
C THR A 1 6.06 -5.77 8.87
N ASP A 2 6.16 -6.49 7.76
CA ASP A 2 4.99 -7.00 7.06
C ASP A 2 5.21 -8.43 6.57
N SER A 3 4.11 -9.17 6.36
CA SER A 3 4.12 -10.55 5.88
C SER A 3 3.22 -10.64 4.65
N HIS A 4 3.84 -10.95 3.52
CA HIS A 4 3.18 -10.95 2.23
C HIS A 4 2.75 -12.36 1.84
N VAL A 5 1.45 -12.49 1.65
CA VAL A 5 0.76 -13.69 1.17
C VAL A 5 -0.25 -13.22 0.13
N VAL A 6 -0.01 -13.50 -1.13
CA VAL A 6 -0.89 -13.14 -2.23
C VAL A 6 -1.05 -14.31 -3.19
N SER A 7 -2.25 -14.54 -3.64
CA SER A 7 -2.58 -15.53 -4.68
C SER A 7 -3.49 -14.88 -5.73
N PRO A 8 -3.10 -14.95 -7.02
CA PRO A 8 -1.85 -15.52 -7.54
C PRO A 8 -0.62 -14.67 -7.15
N ILE A 9 0.56 -15.32 -7.10
CA ILE A 9 1.83 -14.65 -6.76
C ILE A 9 2.32 -13.68 -7.84
N PHE A 10 1.86 -13.85 -9.07
CA PHE A 10 2.01 -12.92 -10.20
C PHE A 10 0.61 -12.44 -10.59
N PHE A 11 0.40 -11.15 -10.62
CA PHE A 11 -0.89 -10.53 -10.93
C PHE A 11 -0.72 -9.38 -11.92
N ALA A 12 -1.82 -8.88 -12.47
CA ALA A 12 -1.78 -7.75 -13.37
C ALA A 12 -1.17 -6.52 -12.67
N GLY A 13 -0.05 -6.02 -13.18
CA GLY A 13 0.67 -4.86 -12.62
C GLY A 13 1.71 -5.18 -11.57
N GLY A 14 1.96 -6.47 -11.19
CA GLY A 14 2.99 -6.78 -10.21
C GLY A 14 3.13 -8.25 -9.82
N ASP A 15 3.87 -8.47 -8.77
CA ASP A 15 4.07 -9.77 -8.14
C ASP A 15 4.36 -9.63 -6.64
N ILE A 16 4.40 -10.75 -5.92
CA ILE A 16 4.67 -10.77 -4.48
C ILE A 16 6.02 -10.15 -4.10
N GLY A 17 7.02 -10.19 -5.01
CA GLY A 17 8.34 -9.60 -4.77
C GLY A 17 8.29 -8.08 -4.72
N GLY A 18 7.77 -7.42 -5.75
CA GLY A 18 7.56 -5.98 -5.78
C GLY A 18 6.66 -5.51 -4.64
N LEU A 19 5.54 -6.21 -4.45
CA LEU A 19 4.58 -5.94 -3.36
C LEU A 19 5.26 -5.96 -1.98
N SER A 20 6.15 -6.93 -1.71
CA SER A 20 6.82 -7.07 -0.43
C SER A 20 7.74 -5.88 -0.10
N ILE A 21 8.31 -5.26 -1.09
CA ILE A 21 9.16 -4.08 -0.91
C ILE A 21 8.30 -2.82 -0.79
N HIS A 22 7.33 -2.62 -1.70
CA HIS A 22 6.45 -1.46 -1.68
C HIS A 22 5.68 -1.35 -0.36
N GLY A 23 5.02 -2.43 0.09
CA GLY A 23 4.25 -2.42 1.34
C GLY A 23 5.10 -2.03 2.54
N THR A 24 6.29 -2.63 2.70
CA THR A 24 7.18 -2.29 3.83
C THR A 24 7.78 -0.89 3.73
N VAL A 25 8.12 -0.42 2.52
CA VAL A 25 8.56 0.97 2.29
C VAL A 25 7.44 1.94 2.68
N ASN A 26 6.21 1.64 2.26
CA ASN A 26 5.04 2.48 2.50
C ASN A 26 4.69 2.54 4.00
N ASP A 27 4.74 1.40 4.71
CA ASP A 27 4.56 1.35 6.18
C ASP A 27 5.51 2.29 6.92
N VAL A 28 6.78 2.31 6.53
CA VAL A 28 7.79 3.20 7.12
C VAL A 28 7.54 4.66 6.71
N ALA A 29 7.22 4.89 5.45
CA ALA A 29 7.05 6.21 4.87
C ALA A 29 5.81 6.95 5.41
N VAL A 30 4.67 6.26 5.61
CA VAL A 30 3.45 6.89 6.15
C VAL A 30 3.59 7.31 7.62
N CYS A 31 4.59 6.77 8.33
CA CYS A 31 4.97 7.27 9.64
C CYS A 31 5.71 8.62 9.58
N GLY A 32 6.04 9.11 8.38
CA GLY A 32 6.83 10.31 8.14
C GLY A 32 8.34 10.07 8.17
N ALA A 33 8.78 8.80 8.15
CA ALA A 33 10.19 8.44 8.15
C ALA A 33 10.70 8.22 6.71
N THR A 34 11.99 8.50 6.48
CA THR A 34 12.69 8.12 5.26
C THR A 34 13.15 6.67 5.37
N PRO A 35 12.61 5.73 4.56
CA PRO A 35 13.04 4.33 4.55
C PRO A 35 14.49 4.20 4.06
N LEU A 36 15.30 3.34 4.69
CA LEU A 36 16.70 3.14 4.34
C LEU A 36 17.06 1.69 4.04
N TYR A 37 16.65 0.77 4.92
CA TYR A 37 17.06 -0.61 4.89
C TYR A 37 15.88 -1.55 5.05
N ILE A 38 15.97 -2.71 4.38
CA ILE A 38 15.00 -3.80 4.49
C ILE A 38 15.76 -5.09 4.78
N SER A 39 15.22 -5.90 5.69
CA SER A 39 15.52 -7.33 5.78
C SER A 39 14.38 -8.13 5.14
N SER A 40 14.71 -9.29 4.53
CA SER A 40 13.71 -10.13 3.87
C SER A 40 13.90 -11.60 4.21
N GLY A 41 12.89 -12.21 4.81
CA GLY A 41 12.80 -13.65 5.02
C GLY A 41 11.85 -14.28 4.00
N CYS A 42 12.26 -15.38 3.36
CA CYS A 42 11.44 -16.14 2.43
C CYS A 42 11.19 -17.56 2.96
N ILE A 43 9.95 -18.01 2.92
CA ILE A 43 9.56 -19.41 3.17
C ILE A 43 9.09 -19.96 1.83
N LEU A 44 9.75 -21.01 1.34
CA LEU A 44 9.47 -21.67 0.08
C LEU A 44 8.93 -23.07 0.34
N GLU A 45 7.91 -23.44 -0.40
CA GLU A 45 7.47 -24.83 -0.43
C GLU A 45 8.40 -25.67 -1.32
N GLU A 46 8.67 -26.91 -0.90
CA GLU A 46 9.46 -27.87 -1.68
C GLU A 46 8.85 -28.06 -3.09
N GLY A 47 9.67 -27.84 -4.12
CA GLY A 47 9.26 -27.91 -5.52
C GLY A 47 8.84 -26.55 -6.11
N PHE A 48 8.96 -25.47 -5.36
CA PHE A 48 8.73 -24.13 -5.91
C PHE A 48 9.69 -23.86 -7.09
N PRO A 49 9.18 -23.39 -8.28
CA PRO A 49 10.01 -23.24 -9.47
C PRO A 49 11.12 -22.18 -9.28
N LEU A 50 12.37 -22.54 -9.55
CA LEU A 50 13.50 -21.61 -9.47
C LEU A 50 13.40 -20.43 -10.47
N SER A 51 12.71 -20.62 -11.59
CA SER A 51 12.40 -19.55 -12.55
C SER A 51 11.53 -18.47 -11.90
N ASP A 52 10.52 -18.88 -11.14
CA ASP A 52 9.59 -17.97 -10.48
C ASP A 52 10.27 -17.27 -9.30
N LEU A 53 11.06 -18.01 -8.52
CA LEU A 53 11.88 -17.42 -7.47
C LEU A 53 12.83 -16.34 -8.03
N LYS A 54 13.51 -16.64 -9.15
CA LYS A 54 14.38 -15.67 -9.80
C LYS A 54 13.62 -14.40 -10.21
N ARG A 55 12.45 -14.54 -10.84
CA ARG A 55 11.59 -13.42 -11.23
C ARG A 55 11.17 -12.57 -10.02
N ILE A 56 10.78 -13.22 -8.92
CA ILE A 56 10.39 -12.54 -7.68
C ILE A 56 11.55 -11.74 -7.10
N VAL A 57 12.75 -12.33 -7.03
CA VAL A 57 13.95 -11.65 -6.51
C VAL A 57 14.37 -10.48 -7.39
N GLU A 58 14.27 -10.62 -8.71
CA GLU A 58 14.52 -9.53 -9.66
C GLU A 58 13.52 -8.37 -9.46
N SER A 59 12.24 -8.69 -9.24
CA SER A 59 11.20 -7.70 -8.93
C SER A 59 11.47 -6.99 -7.60
N MET A 60 11.83 -7.72 -6.54
CA MET A 60 12.25 -7.13 -5.26
C MET A 60 13.42 -6.17 -5.43
N ALA A 61 14.43 -6.56 -6.19
CA ALA A 61 15.62 -5.73 -6.45
C ALA A 61 15.26 -4.44 -7.22
N ALA A 62 14.36 -4.55 -8.21
CA ALA A 62 13.88 -3.40 -8.96
C ALA A 62 13.09 -2.42 -8.09
N ALA A 63 12.14 -2.90 -7.29
CA ALA A 63 11.35 -2.10 -6.37
C ALA A 63 12.23 -1.43 -5.29
N ALA A 64 13.19 -2.16 -4.72
CA ALA A 64 14.13 -1.59 -3.76
C ALA A 64 14.99 -0.46 -4.36
N LYS A 65 15.44 -0.64 -5.61
CA LYS A 65 16.19 0.39 -6.35
C LYS A 65 15.35 1.62 -6.63
N GLU A 66 14.09 1.43 -7.03
CA GLU A 66 13.14 2.53 -7.30
C GLU A 66 12.87 3.34 -6.04
N ALA A 67 12.58 2.66 -4.92
CA ALA A 67 12.36 3.29 -3.63
C ALA A 67 13.64 3.90 -3.01
N GLY A 68 14.82 3.58 -3.52
CA GLY A 68 16.09 4.05 -2.98
C GLY A 68 16.51 3.34 -1.68
N VAL A 69 15.92 2.19 -1.35
CA VAL A 69 16.24 1.39 -0.17
C VAL A 69 17.22 0.25 -0.48
N LYS A 70 17.88 -0.29 0.55
CA LYS A 70 18.79 -1.43 0.40
C LYS A 70 18.26 -2.64 1.16
N ILE A 71 18.19 -3.78 0.48
CA ILE A 71 17.99 -5.07 1.16
C ILE A 71 19.34 -5.48 1.72
N VAL A 72 19.49 -5.45 3.05
CA VAL A 72 20.80 -5.59 3.72
C VAL A 72 21.02 -6.95 4.35
N THR A 73 19.95 -7.71 4.55
CA THR A 73 20.01 -9.08 5.11
C THR A 73 18.75 -9.85 4.73
N GLY A 74 18.83 -11.17 4.80
CA GLY A 74 17.70 -12.05 4.56
C GLY A 74 17.97 -13.47 5.00
N ASP A 75 16.92 -14.28 4.98
CA ASP A 75 16.99 -15.73 5.20
C ASP A 75 16.03 -16.43 4.25
N THR A 76 16.34 -17.68 3.92
CA THR A 76 15.46 -18.52 3.10
C THR A 76 15.30 -19.87 3.76
N LYS A 77 14.06 -20.29 3.97
CA LYS A 77 13.70 -21.61 4.48
C LYS A 77 12.88 -22.35 3.44
N VAL A 78 13.18 -23.63 3.28
CA VAL A 78 12.35 -24.54 2.48
C VAL A 78 11.57 -25.42 3.46
N VAL A 79 10.26 -25.48 3.26
CA VAL A 79 9.37 -26.39 4.00
C VAL A 79 8.89 -27.51 3.09
N GLU A 80 8.46 -28.61 3.68
CA GLU A 80 7.97 -29.79 2.95
C GLU A 80 6.75 -29.44 2.11
N ARG A 81 6.53 -30.20 1.05
CA ARG A 81 5.37 -30.07 0.17
C ARG A 81 4.05 -30.15 0.95
N GLY A 82 3.12 -29.24 0.68
CA GLY A 82 1.83 -29.12 1.36
C GLY A 82 1.89 -28.41 2.72
N LYS A 83 3.03 -27.78 3.06
CA LYS A 83 3.19 -27.01 4.31
C LYS A 83 3.21 -25.49 4.09
N ALA A 84 3.24 -25.05 2.86
CA ALA A 84 3.09 -23.65 2.48
C ALA A 84 2.25 -23.57 1.19
N ASP A 85 1.91 -22.37 0.77
CA ASP A 85 1.22 -22.10 -0.51
C ASP A 85 2.23 -21.45 -1.49
N GLY A 86 3.23 -22.22 -1.88
CA GLY A 86 4.29 -21.81 -2.77
C GLY A 86 5.36 -20.96 -2.11
N ILE A 87 5.11 -19.68 -1.87
CA ILE A 87 6.06 -18.74 -1.27
C ILE A 87 5.36 -17.77 -0.31
N TYR A 88 5.99 -17.52 0.84
CA TYR A 88 5.68 -16.40 1.72
C TYR A 88 6.92 -15.52 1.89
N ILE A 89 6.72 -14.20 1.93
CA ILE A 89 7.80 -13.23 2.12
C ILE A 89 7.46 -12.39 3.35
N ASN A 90 8.40 -12.34 4.30
CA ASN A 90 8.34 -11.42 5.44
C ASN A 90 9.44 -10.37 5.30
N THR A 91 9.09 -9.11 5.49
CA THR A 91 10.01 -7.99 5.39
C THR A 91 9.98 -7.14 6.66
N CYS A 92 11.11 -6.53 6.98
CA CYS A 92 11.21 -5.53 8.05
C CYS A 92 11.97 -4.32 7.52
N GLY A 93 11.31 -3.17 7.54
CA GLY A 93 11.88 -1.89 7.14
C GLY A 93 12.45 -1.12 8.32
N VAL A 94 13.57 -0.43 8.09
CA VAL A 94 14.17 0.53 9.02
C VAL A 94 14.32 1.87 8.30
N GLY A 95 13.84 2.94 8.93
CA GLY A 95 13.95 4.30 8.43
C GLY A 95 14.37 5.28 9.51
N VAL A 96 14.60 6.52 9.10
CA VAL A 96 14.92 7.63 9.99
C VAL A 96 13.77 8.62 10.01
N LEU A 97 13.23 8.87 11.19
CA LEU A 97 12.21 9.89 11.40
C LEU A 97 12.89 11.25 11.59
N PRO A 98 12.58 12.27 10.75
CA PRO A 98 13.12 13.61 10.93
C PRO A 98 12.73 14.20 12.29
N GLU A 99 13.62 15.03 12.84
CA GLU A 99 13.36 15.69 14.13
C GLU A 99 12.09 16.55 14.05
N GLY A 100 11.22 16.42 15.06
CA GLY A 100 9.97 17.19 15.15
C GLY A 100 8.78 16.57 14.41
N VAL A 101 8.98 15.58 13.52
CA VAL A 101 7.90 14.89 12.85
C VAL A 101 7.17 13.98 13.84
N ARG A 102 5.84 14.15 13.97
CA ARG A 102 4.99 13.37 14.89
C ARG A 102 3.63 13.12 14.25
N LEU A 103 3.60 12.22 13.26
CA LEU A 103 2.35 11.81 12.61
C LEU A 103 1.69 10.67 13.41
N SER A 104 0.37 10.78 13.58
CA SER A 104 -0.40 9.74 14.24
C SER A 104 -1.89 9.87 13.91
N GLY A 105 -2.59 8.75 13.78
CA GLY A 105 -4.05 8.74 13.67
C GLY A 105 -4.75 9.40 14.86
N ALA A 106 -4.09 9.54 16.01
CA ALA A 106 -4.63 10.23 17.18
C ALA A 106 -4.53 11.77 17.11
N ASN A 107 -3.88 12.32 16.09
CA ASN A 107 -3.66 13.77 15.98
C ASN A 107 -4.76 14.51 15.22
N CYS A 108 -5.68 13.80 14.56
CA CYS A 108 -6.73 14.41 13.76
C CYS A 108 -7.72 15.20 14.63
N ARG A 109 -8.25 16.28 14.08
CA ARG A 109 -9.12 17.24 14.79
C ARG A 109 -10.37 17.53 13.97
N PRO A 110 -11.48 17.94 14.63
CA PRO A 110 -12.64 18.45 13.90
C PRO A 110 -12.25 19.61 12.98
N GLY A 111 -12.69 19.54 11.73
CA GLY A 111 -12.38 20.52 10.69
C GLY A 111 -11.17 20.19 9.82
N ASP A 112 -10.36 19.19 10.19
CA ASP A 112 -9.29 18.70 9.30
C ASP A 112 -9.85 18.12 8.00
N VAL A 113 -9.05 18.19 6.93
CA VAL A 113 -9.39 17.73 5.58
C VAL A 113 -8.67 16.41 5.30
N ILE A 114 -9.40 15.47 4.70
CA ILE A 114 -8.90 14.17 4.28
C ILE A 114 -8.67 14.21 2.76
N ALA A 115 -7.50 13.77 2.30
CA ALA A 115 -7.22 13.56 0.89
C ALA A 115 -6.67 12.15 0.65
N ILE A 116 -6.89 11.64 -0.57
CA ILE A 116 -6.30 10.40 -1.07
C ILE A 116 -5.54 10.67 -2.37
N SER A 117 -4.42 10.00 -2.57
CA SER A 117 -3.48 10.29 -3.68
C SER A 117 -3.90 9.73 -5.04
N GLY A 118 -5.07 9.13 -5.20
CA GLY A 118 -5.55 8.63 -6.49
C GLY A 118 -6.71 7.66 -6.38
N ASP A 119 -7.02 6.99 -7.49
CA ASP A 119 -8.14 6.05 -7.61
C ASP A 119 -7.99 4.87 -6.64
N ILE A 120 -9.12 4.45 -6.05
CA ILE A 120 -9.14 3.33 -5.10
C ILE A 120 -9.60 2.02 -5.75
N GLY A 121 -9.17 0.89 -5.15
CA GLY A 121 -9.66 -0.45 -5.47
C GLY A 121 -8.85 -1.19 -6.55
N ASP A 122 -7.89 -0.55 -7.20
CA ASP A 122 -7.12 -1.14 -8.31
C ASP A 122 -6.42 -2.46 -7.91
N HIS A 123 -5.67 -2.48 -6.80
CA HIS A 123 -4.93 -3.67 -6.38
C HIS A 123 -5.85 -4.85 -6.10
N GLY A 124 -6.86 -4.63 -5.25
CA GLY A 124 -7.75 -5.71 -4.85
C GLY A 124 -8.52 -6.29 -6.04
N VAL A 125 -9.00 -5.45 -6.96
CA VAL A 125 -9.67 -5.90 -8.19
C VAL A 125 -8.69 -6.65 -9.09
N ALA A 126 -7.46 -6.16 -9.31
CA ALA A 126 -6.45 -6.82 -10.12
C ALA A 126 -6.12 -8.24 -9.61
N VAL A 127 -6.01 -8.42 -8.30
CA VAL A 127 -5.75 -9.72 -7.68
C VAL A 127 -6.97 -10.63 -7.72
N MET A 128 -8.14 -10.11 -7.32
CA MET A 128 -9.36 -10.93 -7.21
C MET A 128 -9.90 -11.39 -8.56
N SER A 129 -9.84 -10.55 -9.60
CA SER A 129 -10.27 -10.91 -10.95
C SER A 129 -9.55 -12.14 -11.48
N GLN A 130 -8.27 -12.30 -11.14
CA GLN A 130 -7.49 -13.47 -11.55
C GLN A 130 -7.81 -14.72 -10.70
N ARG A 131 -8.17 -14.55 -9.41
CA ARG A 131 -8.56 -15.67 -8.55
C ARG A 131 -9.86 -16.34 -8.99
N VAL A 132 -10.84 -15.54 -9.33
CA VAL A 132 -12.21 -16.02 -9.58
C VAL A 132 -12.39 -16.47 -11.04
N ASN A 133 -11.40 -16.23 -11.90
CA ASN A 133 -11.49 -16.49 -13.34
C ASN A 133 -12.82 -15.96 -13.91
N LEU A 134 -13.03 -14.65 -13.81
CA LEU A 134 -14.31 -13.97 -14.10
C LEU A 134 -14.85 -14.17 -15.51
N GLY A 135 -14.07 -14.83 -16.40
CA GLY A 135 -14.44 -15.04 -17.80
C GLY A 135 -14.37 -13.77 -18.66
N PHE A 136 -13.93 -12.66 -18.10
CA PHE A 136 -13.62 -11.42 -18.80
C PHE A 136 -12.37 -10.75 -18.18
N GLU A 137 -11.63 -10.04 -19.02
CA GLU A 137 -10.49 -9.22 -18.58
C GLU A 137 -11.00 -7.87 -18.10
N THR A 138 -10.69 -7.50 -16.87
CA THR A 138 -11.08 -6.18 -16.31
C THR A 138 -10.24 -5.04 -16.88
N GLY A 139 -9.06 -5.33 -17.43
CA GLY A 139 -8.05 -4.33 -17.81
C GLY A 139 -7.45 -3.58 -16.60
N VAL A 140 -7.91 -3.87 -15.37
CA VAL A 140 -7.40 -3.26 -14.14
C VAL A 140 -6.05 -3.87 -13.78
N VAL A 141 -5.07 -3.02 -13.52
CA VAL A 141 -3.74 -3.39 -13.02
C VAL A 141 -3.55 -2.89 -11.59
N SER A 142 -2.77 -3.64 -10.81
CA SER A 142 -2.44 -3.23 -9.45
C SER A 142 -1.76 -1.86 -9.42
N ASP A 143 -2.12 -1.07 -8.43
CA ASP A 143 -1.52 0.22 -8.13
C ASP A 143 -0.26 0.13 -7.25
N SER A 144 0.26 -1.09 -7.00
CA SER A 144 1.42 -1.30 -6.13
C SER A 144 2.61 -0.44 -6.55
N ALA A 145 3.00 0.49 -5.67
CA ALA A 145 4.06 1.47 -5.90
C ALA A 145 4.68 1.95 -4.59
N SER A 146 5.90 2.49 -4.67
CA SER A 146 6.57 3.13 -3.52
C SER A 146 6.03 4.55 -3.31
N LEU A 147 5.60 4.87 -2.10
CA LEU A 147 5.03 6.17 -1.72
C LEU A 147 6.02 7.10 -1.00
N ASN A 148 7.25 6.64 -0.76
CA ASN A 148 8.20 7.36 0.09
C ASN A 148 8.56 8.75 -0.44
N ARG A 149 8.61 8.96 -1.76
CA ARG A 149 8.90 10.29 -2.35
C ARG A 149 7.75 11.25 -2.12
N LEU A 150 6.51 10.79 -2.33
CA LEU A 150 5.31 11.58 -2.06
C LEU A 150 5.21 11.93 -0.57
N THR A 151 5.38 10.96 0.31
CA THR A 151 5.29 11.19 1.76
C THR A 151 6.39 12.13 2.28
N GLU A 152 7.61 12.04 1.75
CA GLU A 152 8.70 12.99 2.07
C GLU A 152 8.34 14.42 1.67
N LYS A 153 7.75 14.64 0.48
CA LYS A 153 7.28 15.97 0.05
C LYS A 153 6.17 16.48 0.98
N LEU A 154 5.19 15.61 1.32
CA LEU A 154 4.10 15.99 2.23
C LEU A 154 4.63 16.39 3.62
N VAL A 155 5.56 15.62 4.18
CA VAL A 155 6.18 15.92 5.48
C VAL A 155 6.96 17.25 5.44
N ALA A 156 7.68 17.50 4.34
CA ALA A 156 8.50 18.71 4.21
C ALA A 156 7.66 19.98 3.98
N GLU A 157 6.51 19.85 3.31
CA GLU A 157 5.81 21.02 2.79
C GLU A 157 4.47 21.31 3.45
N ILE A 158 3.91 20.37 4.25
CA ILE A 158 2.61 20.51 4.91
C ILE A 158 2.80 20.61 6.43
N PRO A 159 2.95 21.82 6.99
CA PRO A 159 3.22 21.99 8.44
C PRO A 159 2.10 21.47 9.35
N SER A 160 0.86 21.49 8.86
CA SER A 160 -0.31 21.03 9.62
C SER A 160 -0.63 19.54 9.38
N LEU A 161 0.25 18.76 8.77
CA LEU A 161 0.05 17.34 8.52
C LEU A 161 -0.15 16.58 9.85
N ARG A 162 -1.26 15.86 9.99
CA ARG A 162 -1.66 15.15 11.20
C ARG A 162 -1.33 13.67 11.15
N CYS A 163 -1.68 13.05 10.03
CA CYS A 163 -1.65 11.62 9.84
C CYS A 163 -1.47 11.30 8.35
N MET A 164 -0.72 10.26 8.08
CA MET A 164 -0.74 9.54 6.80
C MET A 164 -0.96 8.06 7.05
N ARG A 165 -1.64 7.38 6.14
CA ARG A 165 -1.85 5.92 6.15
C ARG A 165 -2.03 5.43 4.73
N ASP A 166 -1.55 4.25 4.45
CA ASP A 166 -1.84 3.49 3.25
C ASP A 166 -3.11 2.64 3.46
N PRO A 167 -4.12 2.76 2.61
CA PRO A 167 -5.39 2.04 2.75
C PRO A 167 -5.29 0.63 2.16
N THR A 168 -4.44 -0.23 2.73
CA THR A 168 -4.21 -1.61 2.29
C THR A 168 -5.37 -2.51 2.73
N ARG A 169 -5.20 -3.29 3.79
CA ARG A 169 -6.23 -4.23 4.27
C ARG A 169 -7.50 -3.52 4.73
N GLY A 170 -8.63 -3.89 4.09
CA GLY A 170 -9.93 -3.28 4.37
C GLY A 170 -10.14 -1.91 3.76
N GLY A 171 -9.22 -1.47 2.90
CA GLY A 171 -9.34 -0.29 2.06
C GLY A 171 -9.46 1.04 2.82
N LEU A 172 -9.98 2.03 2.11
CA LEU A 172 -10.22 3.39 2.61
C LEU A 172 -11.17 3.38 3.82
N GLY A 173 -12.26 2.62 3.74
CA GLY A 173 -13.31 2.61 4.76
C GLY A 173 -12.79 2.12 6.11
N THR A 174 -12.06 1.00 6.16
CA THR A 174 -11.50 0.47 7.42
C THR A 174 -10.44 1.40 7.98
N THR A 175 -9.52 1.88 7.14
CA THR A 175 -8.44 2.78 7.57
C THR A 175 -8.96 4.06 8.20
N LEU A 176 -9.95 4.71 7.58
CA LEU A 176 -10.55 5.93 8.13
C LEU A 176 -11.35 5.67 9.42
N ASN A 177 -12.01 4.51 9.55
CA ASN A 177 -12.65 4.13 10.82
C ASN A 177 -11.63 3.94 11.95
N GLU A 178 -10.47 3.36 11.66
CA GLU A 178 -9.39 3.23 12.65
C GLU A 178 -8.88 4.60 13.10
N ILE A 179 -8.60 5.51 12.15
CA ILE A 179 -8.13 6.87 12.45
C ILE A 179 -9.19 7.64 13.24
N ALA A 180 -10.48 7.56 12.85
CA ALA A 180 -11.58 8.19 13.55
C ALA A 180 -11.67 7.75 15.04
N LYS A 181 -11.50 6.46 15.29
CA LYS A 181 -11.47 5.90 16.64
C LYS A 181 -10.25 6.39 17.44
N GLN A 182 -9.06 6.39 16.81
CA GLN A 182 -7.82 6.82 17.48
C GLN A 182 -7.86 8.28 17.87
N SER A 183 -8.44 9.14 17.04
CA SER A 183 -8.56 10.59 17.29
C SER A 183 -9.86 11.00 17.99
N SER A 184 -10.80 10.06 18.18
CA SER A 184 -12.14 10.33 18.76
C SER A 184 -12.91 11.42 18.00
N VAL A 185 -12.82 11.43 16.67
CA VAL A 185 -13.55 12.37 15.79
C VAL A 185 -14.49 11.62 14.86
N GLY A 186 -15.55 12.28 14.40
CA GLY A 186 -16.35 11.82 13.27
C GLY A 186 -15.69 12.18 11.96
N MET A 187 -15.78 11.31 10.94
CA MET A 187 -15.33 11.57 9.58
C MET A 187 -16.51 11.52 8.62
N VAL A 188 -16.59 12.49 7.73
CA VAL A 188 -17.62 12.57 6.69
C VAL A 188 -16.92 12.47 5.34
N LEU A 189 -17.36 11.53 4.52
CA LEU A 189 -16.86 11.32 3.16
C LEU A 189 -17.92 11.78 2.17
N GLU A 190 -17.49 12.54 1.16
CA GLU A 190 -18.30 12.90 0.02
C GLU A 190 -18.02 11.89 -1.09
N GLU A 191 -18.97 10.97 -1.30
CA GLU A 191 -18.80 9.80 -2.18
C GLU A 191 -18.42 10.19 -3.61
N ASP A 192 -19.02 11.25 -4.13
CA ASP A 192 -18.75 11.80 -5.46
C ASP A 192 -17.34 12.41 -5.62
N LYS A 193 -16.62 12.60 -4.52
CA LYS A 193 -15.22 13.07 -4.52
C LYS A 193 -14.19 11.97 -4.35
N ILE A 194 -14.64 10.73 -4.10
CA ILE A 194 -13.74 9.60 -3.99
C ILE A 194 -13.47 9.04 -5.40
N PRO A 195 -12.23 9.10 -5.89
CA PRO A 195 -11.95 8.65 -7.25
C PRO A 195 -11.98 7.12 -7.34
N VAL A 196 -12.85 6.60 -8.20
CA VAL A 196 -12.97 5.16 -8.53
C VAL A 196 -13.08 5.04 -10.04
N LYS A 197 -12.30 4.15 -10.64
CA LYS A 197 -12.39 3.89 -12.09
C LYS A 197 -13.67 3.11 -12.41
N GLU A 198 -14.32 3.41 -13.53
CA GLU A 198 -15.50 2.66 -13.99
C GLU A 198 -15.27 1.14 -14.07
N SER A 199 -14.06 0.73 -14.47
CA SER A 199 -13.68 -0.68 -14.53
C SER A 199 -13.60 -1.33 -13.14
N VAL A 200 -13.21 -0.57 -12.11
CA VAL A 200 -13.19 -1.01 -10.71
C VAL A 200 -14.61 -1.08 -10.16
N GLU A 201 -15.44 -0.05 -10.40
CA GLU A 201 -16.86 -0.05 -10.00
C GLU A 201 -17.58 -1.25 -10.60
N ALA A 202 -17.48 -1.47 -11.91
CA ALA A 202 -18.13 -2.60 -12.60
C ALA A 202 -17.66 -3.97 -12.04
N ALA A 203 -16.36 -4.12 -11.76
CA ALA A 203 -15.84 -5.35 -11.17
C ALA A 203 -16.34 -5.54 -9.74
N CYS A 204 -16.40 -4.49 -8.93
CA CYS A 204 -16.92 -4.54 -7.57
C CYS A 204 -18.41 -4.87 -7.56
N GLU A 205 -19.22 -4.26 -8.43
CA GLU A 205 -20.65 -4.58 -8.58
C GLU A 205 -20.86 -6.06 -8.93
N PHE A 206 -20.10 -6.59 -9.89
CA PHE A 206 -20.17 -7.99 -10.28
C PHE A 206 -19.79 -8.94 -9.13
N LEU A 207 -18.79 -8.58 -8.33
CA LEU A 207 -18.29 -9.37 -7.21
C LEU A 207 -19.10 -9.16 -5.91
N GLY A 208 -20.03 -8.22 -5.88
CA GLY A 208 -20.80 -7.85 -4.67
C GLY A 208 -19.91 -7.17 -3.61
N LEU A 209 -18.92 -6.38 -4.05
CA LEU A 209 -17.98 -5.68 -3.20
C LEU A 209 -18.25 -4.17 -3.22
N ASP A 210 -17.83 -3.49 -2.16
CA ASP A 210 -17.82 -2.03 -2.08
C ASP A 210 -16.37 -1.54 -2.28
N PRO A 211 -16.09 -0.66 -3.27
CA PRO A 211 -14.75 -0.13 -3.54
C PRO A 211 -14.07 0.46 -2.30
N LEU A 212 -14.83 1.02 -1.37
CA LEU A 212 -14.29 1.59 -0.12
C LEU A 212 -13.54 0.57 0.75
N TYR A 213 -13.85 -0.72 0.59
CA TYR A 213 -13.23 -1.80 1.38
C TYR A 213 -12.25 -2.65 0.58
N VAL A 214 -11.99 -2.27 -0.68
CA VAL A 214 -11.03 -2.96 -1.55
C VAL A 214 -9.62 -2.44 -1.27
N ALA A 215 -8.64 -3.35 -1.23
CA ALA A 215 -7.25 -3.04 -0.91
C ALA A 215 -6.55 -2.18 -1.98
N ASN A 216 -5.66 -1.29 -1.52
CA ASN A 216 -4.79 -0.46 -2.34
C ASN A 216 -3.35 -0.63 -1.86
N GLU A 217 -2.38 -0.66 -2.77
CA GLU A 217 -0.97 -0.91 -2.45
C GLU A 217 -0.02 0.21 -2.91
N GLY A 218 -0.59 1.25 -3.54
CA GLY A 218 0.15 2.43 -4.01
C GLY A 218 -0.62 3.73 -3.79
N LYS A 219 -1.43 3.81 -2.71
CA LYS A 219 -2.17 5.02 -2.34
C LYS A 219 -1.87 5.41 -0.91
N VAL A 220 -1.89 6.72 -0.67
CA VAL A 220 -1.78 7.31 0.68
C VAL A 220 -2.99 8.18 0.99
N ILE A 221 -3.52 7.99 2.18
CA ILE A 221 -4.44 8.92 2.82
C ILE A 221 -3.58 9.91 3.61
N ALA A 222 -3.80 11.20 3.43
CA ALA A 222 -3.20 12.25 4.24
C ALA A 222 -4.28 13.15 4.84
N ILE A 223 -4.07 13.59 6.07
CA ILE A 223 -5.00 14.44 6.81
C ILE A 223 -4.24 15.66 7.34
N CYS A 224 -4.73 16.85 7.03
CA CYS A 224 -4.14 18.11 7.47
C CYS A 224 -5.22 19.14 7.85
N ALA A 225 -4.81 20.27 8.41
CA ALA A 225 -5.72 21.39 8.64
C ALA A 225 -6.15 22.04 7.31
N PRO A 226 -7.33 22.71 7.27
CA PRO A 226 -7.91 23.25 6.04
C PRO A 226 -7.02 24.25 5.29
N GLU A 227 -6.19 25.00 6.00
CA GLU A 227 -5.28 25.99 5.42
C GLU A 227 -4.22 25.39 4.50
N ASP A 228 -3.85 24.14 4.69
CA ASP A 228 -2.85 23.43 3.87
C ASP A 228 -3.48 22.45 2.86
N ALA A 229 -4.81 22.28 2.85
CA ALA A 229 -5.49 21.26 2.07
C ALA A 229 -5.24 21.39 0.55
N GLU A 230 -5.32 22.61 0.00
CA GLU A 230 -5.11 22.84 -1.44
C GLU A 230 -3.65 22.51 -1.83
N LYS A 231 -2.68 22.93 -0.99
CA LYS A 231 -1.28 22.62 -1.22
C LYS A 231 -1.02 21.11 -1.15
N MET A 232 -1.63 20.41 -0.18
CA MET A 232 -1.55 18.97 -0.06
C MET A 232 -2.06 18.26 -1.31
N LEU A 233 -3.24 18.67 -1.81
CA LEU A 233 -3.82 18.14 -3.05
C LEU A 233 -2.94 18.41 -4.27
N GLN A 234 -2.33 19.60 -4.35
CA GLN A 234 -1.43 19.91 -5.46
C GLN A 234 -0.19 19.01 -5.46
N ILE A 235 0.42 18.78 -4.31
CA ILE A 235 1.57 17.85 -4.17
C ILE A 235 1.19 16.44 -4.63
N MET A 236 -0.01 15.97 -4.27
CA MET A 236 -0.50 14.65 -4.66
C MET A 236 -0.79 14.53 -6.17
N ARG A 237 -1.16 15.62 -6.84
CA ARG A 237 -1.42 15.63 -8.29
C ARG A 237 -0.14 15.71 -9.13
N ASP A 238 0.92 16.27 -8.57
CA ASP A 238 2.20 16.49 -9.25
C ASP A 238 3.16 15.30 -9.10
N ASP A 239 2.81 14.27 -8.32
CA ASP A 239 3.59 13.06 -8.08
C ASP A 239 3.17 11.92 -9.00
#